data_88cf75244b49c302099c9e62ddb4b762
#
_entry.id   88cf75244b49c302099c9e62ddb4b762
#
_cell.length_a   1.000
_cell.length_b   1.000
_cell.length_c   1.000
_cell.angle_alpha   90.00
_cell.angle_beta   90.00
_cell.angle_gamma   90.00
#
_symmetry.space_group_name_H-M   'P 1'
#
loop_
_entity.id
_entity.type
_entity.pdbx_description
1 polymer ?
#
loop_
_entity_poly.entity_id
_entity_poly.type
_entity_poly.pdbx_seq_one_letter_code
_entity_poly.pdbx_strand_id
1 'polypeptide(L)'
;VTITIPVIMISQADGNAINAQLAASQTVTMNISLWKTNVANDLALVNNGLSLFHATMIPQNQLTRNNSAPAYNYIPAAYVANFGNTTQTGVKLVSSLTFTPTSGQSNLIRKDSSVLLASFPTIDSIICPLAGEFSLPNTASTGVYQVDYTVKQNEIDNLSINNTGSTTLTV
;
A
#
# COMPACT_ATOMS: atom_id res chain seq x y z
N VAL A 1 8.86 3.94 -36.01
CA VAL A 1 9.72 3.34 -34.98
C VAL A 1 9.59 4.19 -33.74
N THR A 2 8.98 3.66 -32.69
CA THR A 2 8.92 4.34 -31.38
C THR A 2 10.22 4.00 -30.65
N ILE A 3 11.08 5.01 -30.46
CA ILE A 3 12.27 4.85 -29.63
C ILE A 3 11.88 5.16 -28.20
N THR A 4 11.85 4.14 -27.35
CA THR A 4 11.65 4.33 -25.92
C THR A 4 13.02 4.51 -25.26
N ILE A 5 13.37 5.74 -24.92
CA ILE A 5 14.59 6.03 -24.17
C ILE A 5 14.22 6.01 -22.68
N PRO A 6 14.86 5.17 -21.86
CA PRO A 6 14.65 5.23 -20.41
C PRO A 6 15.15 6.58 -19.90
N VAL A 7 14.29 7.29 -19.18
CA VAL A 7 14.63 8.56 -18.54
C VAL A 7 14.85 8.30 -17.07
N ILE A 8 16.02 8.67 -16.56
CA ILE A 8 16.34 8.59 -15.12
C ILE A 8 16.53 10.02 -14.63
N MET A 9 15.85 10.33 -13.53
CA MET A 9 16.09 11.57 -12.81
C MET A 9 17.17 11.33 -11.75
N ILE A 10 18.22 12.13 -11.79
CA ILE A 10 19.31 12.14 -10.79
C ILE A 10 19.30 13.51 -10.09
N SER A 11 19.91 13.57 -8.91
CA SER A 11 20.06 14.85 -8.22
C SER A 11 20.97 15.81 -9.03
N GLN A 12 20.78 17.12 -8.84
CA GLN A 12 21.65 18.11 -9.46
C GLN A 12 23.14 17.91 -9.03
N ALA A 13 23.38 17.50 -7.80
CA ALA A 13 24.71 17.22 -7.29
C ALA A 13 25.37 16.06 -8.04
N ASP A 14 24.63 14.96 -8.26
CA ASP A 14 25.13 13.80 -8.99
C ASP A 14 25.36 14.14 -10.47
N GLY A 15 24.46 14.89 -11.09
CA GLY A 15 24.62 15.38 -12.44
C GLY A 15 25.86 16.24 -12.61
N ASN A 16 26.14 17.15 -11.68
CA ASN A 16 27.33 17.98 -11.68
C ASN A 16 28.61 17.14 -11.49
N ALA A 17 28.59 16.11 -10.64
CA ALA A 17 29.72 15.22 -10.45
C ALA A 17 30.03 14.42 -11.73
N ILE A 18 29.01 13.90 -12.42
CA ILE A 18 29.17 13.21 -13.70
C ILE A 18 29.78 14.15 -14.76
N ASN A 19 29.25 15.36 -14.87
CA ASN A 19 29.76 16.36 -15.83
C ASN A 19 31.22 16.73 -15.54
N ALA A 20 31.61 16.86 -14.29
CA ALA A 20 33.00 17.14 -13.93
C ALA A 20 33.96 16.00 -14.34
N GLN A 21 33.54 14.75 -14.18
CA GLN A 21 34.33 13.59 -14.63
C GLN A 21 34.47 13.53 -16.17
N LEU A 22 33.36 13.78 -16.87
CA LEU A 22 33.38 13.83 -18.35
C LEU A 22 34.23 14.96 -18.86
N ALA A 23 34.18 16.14 -18.26
CA ALA A 23 35.02 17.27 -18.59
C ALA A 23 36.51 17.00 -18.36
N ALA A 24 36.85 16.17 -17.40
CA ALA A 24 38.19 15.67 -17.13
C ALA A 24 38.61 14.50 -18.04
N SER A 25 37.83 14.19 -19.08
CA SER A 25 38.02 13.04 -20.01
C SER A 25 38.10 11.68 -19.29
N GLN A 26 37.45 11.57 -18.14
CA GLN A 26 37.33 10.30 -17.43
C GLN A 26 36.16 9.48 -17.96
N THR A 27 36.32 8.15 -17.93
CA THR A 27 35.22 7.23 -18.26
C THR A 27 34.25 7.15 -17.07
N VAL A 28 32.97 7.48 -17.31
CA VAL A 28 31.90 7.32 -16.33
C VAL A 28 31.08 6.09 -16.71
N THR A 29 31.06 5.09 -15.83
CA THR A 29 30.23 3.91 -16.00
C THR A 29 29.02 4.03 -15.09
N MET A 30 27.83 3.98 -15.65
CA MET A 30 26.57 3.97 -14.90
C MET A 30 25.96 2.57 -14.96
N ASN A 31 25.57 2.04 -13.82
CA ASN A 31 24.78 0.81 -13.73
C ASN A 31 23.33 1.20 -13.44
N ILE A 32 22.46 0.89 -14.35
CA ILE A 32 21.02 1.13 -14.22
C ILE A 32 20.38 -0.22 -13.99
N SER A 33 19.91 -0.45 -12.77
CA SER A 33 19.15 -1.65 -12.42
C SER A 33 17.75 -1.29 -11.99
N LEU A 34 16.79 -2.13 -12.33
CA LEU A 34 15.45 -2.04 -11.73
C LEU A 34 15.58 -2.25 -10.22
N TRP A 35 14.90 -1.42 -9.46
CA TRP A 35 14.87 -1.58 -8.02
C TRP A 35 14.06 -2.84 -7.68
N LYS A 36 14.75 -3.86 -7.28
CA LYS A 36 14.22 -5.08 -6.70
C LYS A 36 15.15 -5.52 -5.58
N THR A 37 14.61 -6.22 -4.62
CA THR A 37 15.43 -6.81 -3.56
C THR A 37 16.29 -7.96 -4.13
N ASN A 38 17.40 -8.25 -3.45
CA ASN A 38 18.28 -9.36 -3.86
C ASN A 38 17.89 -10.68 -3.17
N VAL A 39 16.59 -10.85 -2.94
CA VAL A 39 16.01 -12.04 -2.31
C VAL A 39 15.02 -12.71 -3.25
N ALA A 40 14.76 -14.00 -3.03
CA ALA A 40 13.85 -14.74 -3.88
C ALA A 40 12.40 -14.26 -3.72
N ASN A 41 11.95 -14.16 -2.50
CA ASN A 41 10.55 -13.87 -2.17
C ASN A 41 10.47 -12.59 -1.35
N ASP A 42 9.78 -11.59 -1.87
CA ASP A 42 9.58 -10.29 -1.20
C ASP A 42 8.29 -9.66 -1.73
N LEU A 43 7.20 -9.90 -1.06
CA LEU A 43 5.98 -9.14 -1.26
C LEU A 43 5.96 -7.94 -0.32
N ALA A 44 5.50 -6.82 -0.81
CA ALA A 44 5.39 -5.62 -0.01
C ALA A 44 4.04 -4.93 -0.16
N LEU A 45 3.61 -4.28 0.89
CA LEU A 45 2.62 -3.21 0.81
C LEU A 45 3.33 -1.90 0.49
N VAL A 46 2.89 -1.25 -0.60
CA VAL A 46 3.40 0.07 -0.93
C VAL A 46 2.64 1.08 -0.07
N ASN A 47 3.33 1.64 0.93
CA ASN A 47 2.71 2.51 1.94
C ASN A 47 1.93 3.71 1.36
N ASN A 48 2.37 4.25 0.22
CA ASN A 48 1.65 5.32 -0.47
C ASN A 48 0.40 4.84 -1.23
N GLY A 49 0.18 3.55 -1.29
CA GLY A 49 -0.95 2.91 -1.98
C GLY A 49 -1.94 2.23 -1.06
N LEU A 50 -1.86 2.45 0.26
CA LEU A 50 -2.92 2.04 1.16
C LEU A 50 -4.17 2.87 0.86
N SER A 51 -5.30 2.21 0.62
CA SER A 51 -6.57 2.92 0.51
C SER A 51 -6.87 3.56 1.84
N LEU A 52 -6.69 4.86 1.84
CA LEU A 52 -7.02 5.70 2.97
C LEU A 52 -8.52 5.97 2.95
N PHE A 53 -9.09 6.11 4.11
CA PHE A 53 -10.33 6.87 4.22
C PHE A 53 -10.15 8.21 3.51
N HIS A 54 -11.17 8.68 2.81
CA HIS A 54 -11.10 9.97 2.11
C HIS A 54 -10.80 11.15 3.04
N ALA A 55 -10.90 10.92 4.34
CA ALA A 55 -10.52 11.86 5.38
C ALA A 55 -9.88 11.09 6.55
N THR A 56 -8.92 11.71 7.21
CA THR A 56 -8.31 11.16 8.44
C THR A 56 -9.17 11.45 9.68
N MET A 57 -10.10 12.40 9.57
CA MET A 57 -11.02 12.78 10.63
C MET A 57 -12.37 13.18 10.01
N ILE A 58 -13.45 12.73 10.61
CA ILE A 58 -14.83 13.09 10.27
C ILE A 58 -15.54 13.52 11.55
N PRO A 59 -15.94 14.80 11.69
CA PRO A 59 -16.73 15.22 12.82
C PRO A 59 -18.06 14.45 12.91
N GLN A 60 -18.41 13.96 14.10
CA GLN A 60 -19.61 13.16 14.31
C GLN A 60 -20.89 13.85 13.82
N ASN A 61 -20.98 15.18 13.96
CA ASN A 61 -22.12 15.94 13.49
C ASN A 61 -22.30 15.93 11.96
N GLN A 62 -21.25 15.63 11.20
CA GLN A 62 -21.35 15.42 9.74
C GLN A 62 -21.95 14.06 9.40
N LEU A 63 -21.74 13.04 10.23
CA LEU A 63 -22.34 11.72 10.05
C LEU A 63 -23.85 11.76 10.33
N THR A 64 -24.27 12.50 11.34
CA THR A 64 -25.68 12.59 11.75
C THR A 64 -26.53 13.47 10.84
N ARG A 65 -25.92 14.28 9.99
CA ARG A 65 -26.62 15.24 9.11
C ARG A 65 -27.40 14.60 7.98
N ASN A 66 -27.08 13.36 7.64
CA ASN A 66 -27.69 12.65 6.52
C ASN A 66 -28.49 11.45 7.02
N ASN A 67 -29.75 11.69 7.36
CA ASN A 67 -30.64 10.66 7.94
C ASN A 67 -30.99 9.50 6.97
N SER A 68 -30.51 9.51 5.71
CA SER A 68 -31.09 8.64 4.67
C SER A 68 -30.09 7.68 4.02
N ALA A 69 -28.79 7.79 4.26
CA ALA A 69 -27.79 6.90 3.66
C ALA A 69 -26.53 6.83 4.55
N PRO A 70 -25.77 5.73 4.50
CA PRO A 70 -24.43 5.71 5.08
C PRO A 70 -23.62 6.83 4.45
N ALA A 71 -23.15 7.75 5.29
CA ALA A 71 -22.52 8.98 4.84
C ALA A 71 -21.17 8.74 4.15
N TYR A 72 -20.53 7.62 4.45
CA TYR A 72 -19.20 7.28 3.96
C TYR A 72 -19.06 5.79 3.70
N ASN A 73 -18.98 5.47 2.42
CA ASN A 73 -18.70 4.12 1.94
C ASN A 73 -17.33 4.10 1.28
N TYR A 74 -16.53 3.09 1.58
CA TYR A 74 -15.28 2.85 0.87
C TYR A 74 -14.98 1.35 0.78
N ILE A 75 -14.24 0.97 -0.25
CA ILE A 75 -13.73 -0.38 -0.41
C ILE A 75 -12.27 -0.34 0.03
N PRO A 76 -11.92 -0.98 1.15
CA PRO A 76 -10.54 -1.05 1.57
C PRO A 76 -9.70 -1.75 0.51
N ALA A 77 -8.55 -1.21 0.19
CA ALA A 77 -7.63 -1.76 -0.77
C ALA A 77 -6.20 -1.42 -0.38
N ALA A 78 -5.23 -2.16 -0.89
CA ALA A 78 -3.83 -1.79 -0.78
C ALA A 78 -3.09 -2.09 -2.08
N TYR A 79 -2.03 -1.34 -2.32
CA TYR A 79 -1.13 -1.57 -3.43
C TYR A 79 -0.10 -2.61 -2.99
N VAL A 80 -0.10 -3.75 -3.67
CA VAL A 80 0.81 -4.88 -3.40
C VAL A 80 1.83 -4.94 -4.52
N ALA A 81 3.10 -5.10 -4.19
CA ALA A 81 4.19 -5.24 -5.14
C ALA A 81 5.03 -6.49 -4.84
N ASN A 82 5.54 -7.13 -5.90
CA ASN A 82 6.52 -8.19 -5.79
C ASN A 82 7.91 -7.65 -6.13
N PHE A 83 8.69 -7.37 -5.11
CA PHE A 83 10.09 -6.93 -5.23
C PHE A 83 11.08 -8.09 -5.28
N GLY A 84 10.62 -9.32 -5.06
CA GLY A 84 11.43 -10.52 -5.13
C GLY A 84 11.87 -10.90 -6.54
N ASN A 85 12.79 -11.85 -6.60
CA ASN A 85 13.36 -12.36 -7.85
C ASN A 85 12.56 -13.51 -8.47
N THR A 86 11.54 -14.01 -7.75
CA THR A 86 10.70 -15.13 -8.20
C THR A 86 9.22 -14.72 -8.25
N THR A 87 8.47 -15.40 -9.09
CA THR A 87 7.01 -15.32 -9.10
C THR A 87 6.47 -15.88 -7.80
N GLN A 88 5.57 -15.14 -7.15
CA GLN A 88 4.91 -15.55 -5.93
C GLN A 88 3.57 -16.22 -6.23
N THR A 89 3.13 -17.14 -5.37
CA THR A 89 1.87 -17.85 -5.54
C THR A 89 0.95 -17.69 -4.33
N GLY A 90 -0.36 -17.86 -4.54
CA GLY A 90 -1.32 -17.77 -3.46
C GLY A 90 -1.37 -16.39 -2.79
N VAL A 91 -1.08 -15.34 -3.57
CA VAL A 91 -1.00 -13.96 -3.04
C VAL A 91 -2.39 -13.44 -2.73
N LYS A 92 -2.58 -12.91 -1.54
CA LYS A 92 -3.82 -12.26 -1.11
C LYS A 92 -3.55 -11.16 -0.09
N LEU A 93 -4.34 -10.11 -0.16
CA LEU A 93 -4.43 -9.10 0.88
C LEU A 93 -5.44 -9.55 1.95
N VAL A 94 -5.07 -9.42 3.21
CA VAL A 94 -5.97 -9.64 4.36
C VAL A 94 -6.03 -8.36 5.16
N SER A 95 -7.20 -8.03 5.67
CA SER A 95 -7.35 -6.87 6.56
C SER A 95 -8.14 -7.22 7.82
N SER A 96 -7.90 -6.43 8.86
CA SER A 96 -8.75 -6.34 10.04
C SER A 96 -9.13 -4.89 10.30
N LEU A 97 -10.43 -4.65 10.48
CA LEU A 97 -10.98 -3.37 10.90
C LEU A 97 -11.29 -3.44 12.39
N THR A 98 -10.68 -2.53 13.14
CA THR A 98 -10.94 -2.37 14.58
C THR A 98 -11.53 -1.00 14.86
N PHE A 99 -12.31 -0.90 15.92
CA PHE A 99 -12.81 0.35 16.47
C PHE A 99 -12.36 0.48 17.91
N THR A 100 -11.77 1.61 18.24
CA THR A 100 -11.37 1.99 19.60
C THR A 100 -12.20 3.22 20.00
N PRO A 101 -13.17 3.08 20.92
CA PRO A 101 -13.95 4.22 21.41
C PRO A 101 -13.06 5.17 22.22
N THR A 102 -13.49 6.42 22.40
CA THR A 102 -12.78 7.41 23.22
C THR A 102 -12.58 6.98 24.67
N SER A 103 -13.44 6.08 25.15
CA SER A 103 -13.29 5.42 26.46
C SER A 103 -13.64 3.95 26.30
N GLY A 104 -12.68 3.05 26.54
CA GLY A 104 -12.90 1.61 26.42
C GLY A 104 -11.81 0.87 25.65
N GLN A 105 -12.09 -0.39 25.38
CA GLN A 105 -11.16 -1.28 24.68
C GLN A 105 -11.47 -1.34 23.18
N SER A 106 -10.43 -1.61 22.40
CA SER A 106 -10.56 -1.86 20.95
C SER A 106 -11.36 -3.12 20.69
N ASN A 107 -12.29 -3.03 19.77
CA ASN A 107 -13.12 -4.12 19.30
C ASN A 107 -12.86 -4.42 17.85
N LEU A 108 -12.65 -5.69 17.51
CA LEU A 108 -12.60 -6.12 16.11
C LEU A 108 -14.00 -6.07 15.53
N ILE A 109 -14.16 -5.25 14.44
CA ILE A 109 -15.43 -5.14 13.73
C ILE A 109 -15.51 -6.17 12.63
N ARG A 110 -14.40 -6.36 11.87
CA ARG A 110 -14.45 -7.12 10.62
C ARG A 110 -13.08 -7.64 10.23
N LYS A 111 -13.06 -8.81 9.57
CA LYS A 111 -11.91 -9.34 8.82
C LYS A 111 -12.33 -9.63 7.40
N ASP A 112 -11.48 -9.24 6.45
CA ASP A 112 -11.70 -9.45 5.03
C ASP A 112 -10.44 -9.93 4.32
N SER A 113 -10.63 -10.42 3.10
CA SER A 113 -9.53 -10.72 2.20
C SER A 113 -9.87 -10.35 0.75
N SER A 114 -8.85 -10.06 -0.04
CA SER A 114 -8.98 -9.90 -1.48
C SER A 114 -9.23 -11.25 -2.17
N VAL A 115 -9.49 -11.18 -3.47
CA VAL A 115 -9.39 -12.35 -4.35
C VAL A 115 -7.97 -12.91 -4.29
N LEU A 116 -7.85 -14.23 -4.36
CA LEU A 116 -6.58 -14.93 -4.40
C LEU A 116 -5.95 -14.78 -5.80
N LEU A 117 -4.72 -14.29 -5.85
CA LEU A 117 -3.90 -14.32 -7.06
C LEU A 117 -3.10 -15.61 -7.08
N ALA A 118 -3.39 -16.49 -8.04
CA ALA A 118 -2.70 -17.76 -8.17
C ALA A 118 -1.22 -17.60 -8.55
N SER A 119 -0.89 -16.54 -9.28
CA SER A 119 0.46 -16.21 -9.74
C SER A 119 0.65 -14.70 -9.76
N PHE A 120 1.75 -14.23 -9.19
CA PHE A 120 2.11 -12.82 -9.14
C PHE A 120 3.58 -12.63 -9.57
N PRO A 121 3.82 -12.17 -10.80
CA PRO A 121 5.16 -12.07 -11.38
C PRO A 121 6.09 -11.17 -10.59
N THR A 122 7.39 -11.36 -10.78
CA THR A 122 8.43 -10.46 -10.24
C THR A 122 8.32 -9.07 -10.89
N ILE A 123 8.62 -8.03 -10.13
CA ILE A 123 8.59 -6.62 -10.57
C ILE A 123 7.16 -6.18 -11.03
N ASP A 124 6.15 -6.86 -10.54
CA ASP A 124 4.75 -6.50 -10.78
C ASP A 124 4.12 -5.85 -9.55
N SER A 125 3.06 -5.11 -9.79
CA SER A 125 2.32 -4.46 -8.73
C SER A 125 0.86 -4.31 -9.09
N ILE A 126 -0.02 -4.48 -8.10
CA ILE A 126 -1.47 -4.45 -8.31
C ILE A 126 -2.18 -3.81 -7.11
N ILE A 127 -3.30 -3.15 -7.39
CA ILE A 127 -4.24 -2.77 -6.34
C ILE A 127 -5.08 -4.00 -6.01
N CYS A 128 -5.04 -4.43 -4.74
CA CYS A 128 -5.85 -5.53 -4.22
C CYS A 128 -7.03 -4.96 -3.43
N PRO A 129 -8.22 -4.84 -4.01
CA PRO A 129 -9.41 -4.48 -3.26
C PRO A 129 -9.88 -5.64 -2.39
N LEU A 130 -10.40 -5.35 -1.22
CA LEU A 130 -11.06 -6.33 -0.37
C LEU A 130 -12.47 -6.63 -0.88
N ALA A 131 -13.00 -7.78 -0.50
CA ALA A 131 -14.27 -8.27 -1.03
C ALA A 131 -15.50 -7.47 -0.59
N GLY A 132 -15.38 -6.59 0.40
CA GLY A 132 -16.53 -5.91 0.96
C GLY A 132 -16.33 -4.41 1.17
N GLU A 133 -17.41 -3.69 0.94
CA GLU A 133 -17.53 -2.28 1.26
C GLU A 133 -17.64 -2.07 2.77
N PHE A 134 -16.98 -1.06 3.28
CA PHE A 134 -17.16 -0.56 4.64
C PHE A 134 -18.01 0.70 4.59
N SER A 135 -19.10 0.67 5.35
CA SER A 135 -19.97 1.82 5.50
C SER A 135 -19.88 2.34 6.93
N LEU A 136 -19.55 3.60 7.08
CA LEU A 136 -19.60 4.27 8.36
C LEU A 136 -21.06 4.70 8.62
N PRO A 137 -21.75 4.14 9.64
CA PRO A 137 -23.13 4.49 9.91
C PRO A 137 -23.26 5.93 10.40
N ASN A 138 -24.40 6.56 10.14
CA ASN A 138 -24.71 7.91 10.64
C ASN A 138 -24.78 7.98 12.18
N THR A 139 -24.86 6.83 12.85
CA THR A 139 -24.84 6.68 14.31
C THR A 139 -23.49 6.23 14.85
N ALA A 140 -22.42 6.35 14.03
CA ALA A 140 -21.10 5.91 14.47
C ALA A 140 -20.67 6.60 15.76
N SER A 141 -20.14 5.80 16.68
CA SER A 141 -19.60 6.31 17.94
C SER A 141 -18.30 7.08 17.72
N THR A 142 -18.02 8.02 18.60
CA THR A 142 -16.74 8.74 18.61
C THR A 142 -15.60 7.81 19.01
N GLY A 143 -14.50 7.88 18.28
CA GLY A 143 -13.34 7.03 18.48
C GLY A 143 -12.48 6.90 17.23
N VAL A 144 -11.64 5.89 17.20
CA VAL A 144 -10.72 5.63 16.10
C VAL A 144 -11.07 4.30 15.42
N TYR A 145 -11.34 4.35 14.14
CA TYR A 145 -11.40 3.19 13.26
C TYR A 145 -10.00 2.96 12.67
N GLN A 146 -9.47 1.76 12.77
CA GLN A 146 -8.18 1.37 12.22
C GLN A 146 -8.34 0.16 11.31
N VAL A 147 -7.77 0.27 10.11
CA VAL A 147 -7.64 -0.86 9.19
C VAL A 147 -6.18 -1.27 9.15
N ASP A 148 -5.92 -2.51 9.55
CA ASP A 148 -4.61 -3.14 9.41
C ASP A 148 -4.65 -4.04 8.19
N TYR A 149 -3.63 -3.94 7.35
CA TYR A 149 -3.44 -4.74 6.16
C TYR A 149 -2.25 -5.67 6.32
N THR A 150 -2.36 -6.87 5.78
CA THR A 150 -1.26 -7.83 5.66
C THR A 150 -1.34 -8.51 4.30
N VAL A 151 -0.27 -8.45 3.52
CA VAL A 151 -0.16 -9.29 2.33
C VAL A 151 0.38 -10.66 2.73
N LYS A 152 -0.16 -11.71 2.11
CA LYS A 152 0.22 -13.12 2.33
C LYS A 152 0.47 -13.81 1.01
N GLN A 153 1.34 -14.82 1.05
CA GLN A 153 1.71 -15.70 -0.06
C GLN A 153 1.96 -17.12 0.46
N ASN A 154 2.14 -18.07 -0.43
CA ASN A 154 2.47 -19.46 -0.07
C ASN A 154 3.94 -19.62 0.31
N GLU A 155 4.82 -18.88 -0.35
CA GLU A 155 6.26 -18.91 -0.13
C GLU A 155 6.61 -18.18 1.17
N ILE A 156 7.76 -18.54 1.76
CA ILE A 156 8.29 -17.79 2.92
C ILE A 156 8.84 -16.47 2.41
N ASP A 157 8.29 -15.36 2.91
CA ASP A 157 8.78 -14.03 2.58
C ASP A 157 10.10 -13.75 3.29
N ASN A 158 11.10 -13.32 2.51
CA ASN A 158 12.43 -13.04 3.02
C ASN A 158 12.53 -11.68 3.74
N LEU A 159 11.58 -10.76 3.47
CA LEU A 159 11.55 -9.40 4.03
C LEU A 159 10.16 -9.04 4.58
N SER A 160 9.61 -9.87 5.44
CA SER A 160 8.23 -9.75 5.95
C SER A 160 7.91 -8.45 6.71
N ILE A 161 8.89 -7.61 6.99
CA ILE A 161 8.68 -6.32 7.66
C ILE A 161 7.87 -5.32 6.82
N ASN A 162 7.89 -5.46 5.49
CA ASN A 162 7.16 -4.61 4.55
C ASN A 162 5.78 -5.18 4.14
N ASN A 163 5.38 -6.32 4.72
CA ASN A 163 4.12 -7.02 4.40
C ASN A 163 2.91 -6.45 5.12
N THR A 164 3.10 -5.50 6.01
CA THR A 164 2.02 -4.94 6.83
C THR A 164 1.94 -3.43 6.70
N GLY A 165 0.74 -2.91 6.87
CA GLY A 165 0.48 -1.47 6.90
C GLY A 165 -0.84 -1.18 7.58
N SER A 166 -1.04 0.06 8.02
CA SER A 166 -2.27 0.47 8.67
C SER A 166 -2.70 1.88 8.25
N THR A 167 -4.00 2.12 8.36
CA THR A 167 -4.59 3.45 8.19
C THR A 167 -5.67 3.68 9.22
N THR A 168 -5.89 4.93 9.61
CA THR A 168 -6.85 5.29 10.66
C THR A 168 -7.81 6.37 10.22
N LEU A 169 -9.02 6.32 10.78
CA LEU A 169 -10.04 7.36 10.69
C LEU A 169 -10.53 7.68 12.10
N THR A 170 -10.53 8.95 12.47
CA THR A 170 -11.11 9.45 13.71
C THR A 170 -12.51 10.01 13.47
N VAL A 171 -13.46 9.63 14.31
CA VAL A 171 -14.82 10.16 14.36
C VAL A 171 -15.02 10.97 15.63
#